data_d2e2b31e2e50305c3949a7c2f1f825d7
#
_entry.id   d2e2b31e2e50305c3949a7c2f1f825d7
#
_cell.length_a   1.000
_cell.length_b   1.000
_cell.length_c   1.000
_cell.angle_alpha   90.00
_cell.angle_beta   90.00
_cell.angle_gamma   90.00
#
_symmetry.space_group_name_H-M   'P 1'
#
loop_
_entity.id
_entity.type
_entity.pdbx_description
1 polymer ?
#
loop_
_entity_poly.entity_id
_entity_poly.type
_entity_poly.pdbx_seq_one_letter_code
_entity_poly.pdbx_strand_id
1 'polypeptide(L)'
;MNNQEMMELSTVDKSDFEELVKECTASGIIDQNLYTEYDVKRGLRDSNGNGVLTGLTEISDVLGNQSVHGRKIPVDGELYFQGYNVEELIKRSSLDRFRFEEATYLLLFGVLPDKDQLDRFIRILTDLQELSGAFIRDVIMKATSTNLMNSLMKSILSLYSYDEKPDDISIPNVLRQSLQLIAKMPLLSVYAYQSYRHFKLDGTLMIKNPKKGYSTAENILYMLRDDGQFTELEAKVLDICLVLHAEHGGGNNSTFTTHVVTSSGTDTYSAIASSIASLKGPKHGGANLKVQEMFTDIKAHCSDWDNKDEICTYLNKILDKEAFDHAGLIYGMGHAVYTNSDPRAVILKKFAKQLSEEKGMQKEFALYELVESEAGQLIMNKRKMFKPVCANVDFYSGFVYTMLGIPEEMFTPMFATSRISGWCAHRLEELVNAGKIIRPAYKYVGHHRPYVDMDER
;
A
#
# COMPACT_ATOMS: atom_id res chain seq x y z
N MET A 1 22.49 24.64 11.33
CA MET A 1 21.63 24.29 12.45
C MET A 1 21.15 22.86 12.21
N ASN A 2 21.46 21.96 13.11
CA ASN A 2 21.19 20.55 12.99
C ASN A 2 19.68 20.33 13.18
N ASN A 3 19.01 19.61 12.27
CA ASN A 3 17.55 19.36 12.32
C ASN A 3 17.09 18.62 13.61
N GLN A 4 18.01 18.10 14.42
CA GLN A 4 17.74 17.54 15.74
C GLN A 4 17.44 18.61 16.80
N GLU A 5 17.96 19.82 16.65
CA GLU A 5 17.77 20.91 17.63
C GLU A 5 16.38 21.60 17.54
N MET A 6 15.63 21.37 16.48
CA MET A 6 14.30 22.00 16.28
C MET A 6 13.11 21.23 16.86
N MET A 7 13.30 20.04 17.41
CA MET A 7 12.20 19.21 17.93
C MET A 7 12.43 18.64 19.34
N GLU A 8 13.44 19.08 20.05
CA GLU A 8 13.48 18.76 21.47
C GLU A 8 12.47 19.65 22.21
N LEU A 9 11.56 19.04 22.94
CA LEU A 9 10.73 19.68 23.98
C LEU A 9 11.61 20.16 25.16
N SER A 10 12.81 20.68 24.86
CA SER A 10 13.84 21.04 25.84
C SER A 10 13.46 22.21 26.71
N THR A 11 12.31 22.85 26.42
CA THR A 11 11.78 23.97 27.24
C THR A 11 10.55 23.57 28.05
N VAL A 12 10.03 22.34 27.90
CA VAL A 12 8.88 21.85 28.68
C VAL A 12 9.40 21.04 29.86
N ASP A 13 8.94 21.36 31.08
CA ASP A 13 9.23 20.53 32.23
C ASP A 13 8.71 19.12 32.03
N LYS A 14 9.58 18.14 32.23
CA LYS A 14 9.21 16.72 32.00
C LYS A 14 8.09 16.27 32.94
N SER A 15 8.06 16.77 34.16
CA SER A 15 7.02 16.43 35.16
C SER A 15 5.66 16.94 34.70
N ASP A 16 5.60 18.18 34.25
CA ASP A 16 4.36 18.79 33.73
C ASP A 16 3.84 18.05 32.49
N PHE A 17 4.75 17.65 31.61
CA PHE A 17 4.38 16.89 30.43
C PHE A 17 3.87 15.46 30.75
N GLU A 18 4.51 14.78 31.73
CA GLU A 18 4.05 13.46 32.19
C GLU A 18 2.67 13.54 32.87
N GLU A 19 2.35 14.61 33.56
CA GLU A 19 1.03 14.84 34.14
C GLU A 19 -0.01 15.04 33.06
N LEU A 20 0.24 15.88 32.05
CA LEU A 20 -0.63 16.06 30.90
C LEU A 20 -0.86 14.75 30.13
N VAL A 21 0.16 13.90 30.00
CA VAL A 21 0.04 12.57 29.37
C VAL A 21 -0.91 11.67 30.16
N LYS A 22 -0.81 11.65 31.50
CA LYS A 22 -1.71 10.87 32.37
C LYS A 22 -3.15 11.34 32.24
N GLU A 23 -3.39 12.66 32.33
CA GLU A 23 -4.72 13.25 32.18
C GLU A 23 -5.33 12.97 30.81
N CYS A 24 -4.58 13.16 29.73
CA CYS A 24 -4.99 12.87 28.36
C CYS A 24 -5.34 11.39 28.19
N THR A 25 -4.50 10.50 28.73
CA THR A 25 -4.74 9.05 28.63
C THR A 25 -6.00 8.64 29.41
N ALA A 26 -6.17 9.14 30.63
CA ALA A 26 -7.34 8.83 31.46
C ALA A 26 -8.64 9.35 30.85
N SER A 27 -8.62 10.56 30.28
CA SER A 27 -9.82 11.16 29.64
C SER A 27 -10.21 10.48 28.33
N GLY A 28 -9.25 9.81 27.65
CA GLY A 28 -9.48 9.14 26.36
C GLY A 28 -10.05 7.72 26.45
N ILE A 29 -10.17 7.15 27.65
CA ILE A 29 -10.64 5.77 27.83
C ILE A 29 -12.15 5.68 27.64
N ILE A 30 -12.58 4.84 26.70
CA ILE A 30 -13.99 4.46 26.48
C ILE A 30 -14.17 3.01 26.94
N ASP A 31 -15.20 2.74 27.76
CA ASP A 31 -15.57 1.39 28.17
C ASP A 31 -15.84 0.51 26.94
N GLN A 32 -15.12 -0.60 26.84
CA GLN A 32 -15.24 -1.52 25.70
C GLN A 32 -16.64 -2.15 25.59
N ASN A 33 -17.38 -2.28 26.67
CA ASN A 33 -18.75 -2.82 26.67
C ASN A 33 -19.71 -1.92 25.89
N LEU A 34 -19.50 -0.60 25.87
CA LEU A 34 -20.33 0.34 25.13
C LEU A 34 -20.31 0.08 23.62
N TYR A 35 -19.23 -0.45 23.07
CA TYR A 35 -19.17 -0.81 21.65
C TYR A 35 -20.17 -1.93 21.31
N THR A 36 -20.39 -2.86 22.23
CA THR A 36 -21.37 -3.94 22.08
C THR A 36 -22.78 -3.43 22.36
N GLU A 37 -22.95 -2.64 23.43
CA GLU A 37 -24.23 -2.07 23.83
C GLU A 37 -24.86 -1.22 22.71
N TYR A 38 -24.06 -0.36 22.06
CA TYR A 38 -24.51 0.50 20.96
C TYR A 38 -24.35 -0.14 19.57
N ASP A 39 -24.00 -1.42 19.47
CA ASP A 39 -23.77 -2.14 18.21
C ASP A 39 -22.82 -1.39 17.26
N VAL A 40 -21.73 -0.83 17.80
CA VAL A 40 -20.78 -0.04 17.02
C VAL A 40 -19.99 -0.93 16.07
N LYS A 41 -20.04 -0.64 14.79
CA LYS A 41 -19.29 -1.37 13.74
C LYS A 41 -17.82 -0.90 13.70
N ARG A 42 -17.02 -1.36 14.66
CA ARG A 42 -15.59 -0.98 14.75
C ARG A 42 -14.84 -1.36 13.48
N GLY A 43 -14.09 -0.40 12.92
CA GLY A 43 -13.42 -0.59 11.64
C GLY A 43 -14.38 -0.79 10.47
N LEU A 44 -15.65 -0.33 10.59
CA LEU A 44 -16.73 -0.52 9.63
C LEU A 44 -16.98 -2.00 9.31
N ARG A 45 -16.93 -2.86 10.37
CA ARG A 45 -17.27 -4.28 10.28
C ARG A 45 -18.26 -4.67 11.36
N ASP A 46 -19.21 -5.56 11.00
CA ASP A 46 -20.13 -6.15 11.97
C ASP A 46 -19.43 -7.21 12.86
N SER A 47 -20.15 -7.75 13.82
CA SER A 47 -19.66 -8.79 14.74
C SER A 47 -19.22 -10.08 14.03
N ASN A 48 -19.70 -10.32 12.81
CA ASN A 48 -19.34 -11.48 11.98
C ASN A 48 -18.15 -11.16 11.04
N GLY A 49 -17.62 -9.95 11.12
CA GLY A 49 -16.52 -9.47 10.29
C GLY A 49 -16.93 -9.03 8.88
N ASN A 50 -18.23 -8.90 8.59
CA ASN A 50 -18.69 -8.36 7.30
C ASN A 50 -18.48 -6.86 7.27
N GLY A 51 -18.00 -6.33 6.13
CA GLY A 51 -17.89 -4.88 5.91
C GLY A 51 -19.26 -4.21 5.88
N VAL A 52 -19.33 -3.00 6.44
CA VAL A 52 -20.49 -2.12 6.26
C VAL A 52 -20.46 -1.59 4.83
N LEU A 53 -21.58 -1.73 4.10
CA LEU A 53 -21.71 -1.18 2.76
C LEU A 53 -21.82 0.34 2.84
N THR A 54 -20.79 1.04 2.37
CA THR A 54 -20.68 2.50 2.47
C THR A 54 -20.71 3.23 1.12
N GLY A 55 -20.57 2.50 0.01
CA GLY A 55 -20.57 3.07 -1.34
C GLY A 55 -20.73 1.99 -2.41
N LEU A 56 -20.83 2.45 -3.64
CA LEU A 56 -20.86 1.63 -4.86
C LEU A 56 -19.67 1.98 -5.72
N THR A 57 -19.14 1.03 -6.45
CA THR A 57 -18.03 1.24 -7.40
C THR A 57 -18.12 0.27 -8.58
N GLU A 58 -17.72 0.71 -9.75
CA GLU A 58 -17.49 -0.13 -10.93
C GLU A 58 -15.99 -0.39 -11.18
N ILE A 59 -15.11 0.26 -10.40
CA ILE A 59 -13.65 0.21 -10.61
C ILE A 59 -13.08 -1.19 -10.37
N SER A 60 -13.53 -1.85 -9.27
CA SER A 60 -13.01 -3.17 -8.94
C SER A 60 -13.97 -3.98 -8.08
N ASP A 61 -13.86 -5.30 -8.19
CA ASP A 61 -14.56 -6.26 -7.33
C ASP A 61 -13.58 -7.23 -6.69
N VAL A 62 -13.75 -7.48 -5.38
CA VAL A 62 -12.87 -8.31 -4.56
C VAL A 62 -13.70 -9.42 -3.94
N LEU A 63 -13.63 -10.61 -4.50
CA LEU A 63 -14.46 -11.75 -4.13
C LEU A 63 -13.62 -12.83 -3.41
N GLY A 64 -14.06 -13.25 -2.23
CA GLY A 64 -13.47 -14.34 -1.46
C GLY A 64 -14.52 -15.23 -0.80
N ASN A 65 -15.82 -14.93 -1.03
CA ASN A 65 -16.94 -15.67 -0.50
C ASN A 65 -18.09 -15.68 -1.49
N GLN A 66 -18.82 -16.80 -1.54
CA GLN A 66 -20.06 -16.94 -2.30
C GLN A 66 -21.24 -17.09 -1.33
N SER A 67 -22.36 -16.47 -1.64
CA SER A 67 -23.60 -16.64 -0.87
C SER A 67 -24.37 -17.86 -1.38
N VAL A 68 -24.48 -18.90 -0.55
CA VAL A 68 -25.27 -20.10 -0.85
C VAL A 68 -26.36 -20.23 0.22
N HIS A 69 -27.62 -20.15 -0.17
CA HIS A 69 -28.78 -20.17 0.73
C HIS A 69 -28.67 -19.16 1.92
N GLY A 70 -28.16 -17.94 1.64
CA GLY A 70 -27.97 -16.89 2.64
C GLY A 70 -26.77 -17.08 3.58
N ARG A 71 -25.96 -18.13 3.37
CA ARG A 71 -24.70 -18.36 4.09
C ARG A 71 -23.53 -18.02 3.21
N LYS A 72 -22.54 -17.29 3.77
CA LYS A 72 -21.28 -17.02 3.09
C LYS A 72 -20.38 -18.26 3.19
N ILE A 73 -20.01 -18.82 2.05
CA ILE A 73 -19.09 -19.93 1.92
C ILE A 73 -17.79 -19.37 1.32
N PRO A 74 -16.63 -19.62 1.95
CA PRO A 74 -15.34 -19.26 1.36
C PRO A 74 -15.14 -19.94 0.01
N VAL A 75 -14.68 -19.16 -0.97
CA VAL A 75 -14.26 -19.63 -2.30
C VAL A 75 -12.84 -19.15 -2.57
N ASP A 76 -12.24 -19.65 -3.64
CA ASP A 76 -10.97 -19.09 -4.11
C ASP A 76 -11.15 -17.59 -4.41
N GLY A 77 -10.14 -16.82 -4.07
CA GLY A 77 -10.20 -15.38 -4.25
C GLY A 77 -10.18 -14.99 -5.72
N GLU A 78 -10.99 -14.00 -6.06
CA GLU A 78 -11.00 -13.37 -7.38
C GLU A 78 -10.87 -11.86 -7.23
N LEU A 79 -10.18 -11.24 -8.17
CA LEU A 79 -10.03 -9.79 -8.27
C LEU A 79 -10.36 -9.37 -9.69
N TYR A 80 -11.24 -8.39 -9.80
CA TYR A 80 -11.66 -7.84 -11.09
C TYR A 80 -11.34 -6.36 -11.15
N PHE A 81 -10.80 -5.91 -12.28
CA PHE A 81 -10.67 -4.50 -12.64
C PHE A 81 -11.66 -4.19 -13.74
N GLN A 82 -12.62 -3.29 -13.48
CA GLN A 82 -13.68 -2.94 -14.44
C GLN A 82 -14.35 -4.19 -15.08
N GLY A 83 -14.60 -5.22 -14.27
CA GLY A 83 -15.20 -6.48 -14.70
C GLY A 83 -14.26 -7.48 -15.34
N TYR A 84 -12.98 -7.16 -15.58
CA TYR A 84 -11.97 -8.10 -16.11
C TYR A 84 -11.21 -8.77 -14.98
N ASN A 85 -11.15 -10.10 -14.98
CA ASN A 85 -10.39 -10.87 -13.99
C ASN A 85 -8.89 -10.60 -14.14
N VAL A 86 -8.23 -10.21 -13.04
CA VAL A 86 -6.80 -9.83 -13.03
C VAL A 86 -5.90 -10.98 -13.47
N GLU A 87 -6.24 -12.23 -13.12
CA GLU A 87 -5.48 -13.38 -13.58
C GLU A 87 -5.53 -13.53 -15.11
N GLU A 88 -6.70 -13.27 -15.71
CA GLU A 88 -6.85 -13.28 -17.17
C GLU A 88 -6.13 -12.12 -17.84
N LEU A 89 -6.18 -10.91 -17.25
CA LEU A 89 -5.42 -9.76 -17.73
C LEU A 89 -3.92 -10.08 -17.81
N ILE A 90 -3.36 -10.78 -16.83
CA ILE A 90 -1.95 -11.13 -16.80
C ILE A 90 -1.64 -12.33 -17.74
N LYS A 91 -2.48 -13.36 -17.74
CA LYS A 91 -2.22 -14.58 -18.54
C LYS A 91 -2.46 -14.41 -20.04
N ARG A 92 -3.51 -13.65 -20.42
CA ARG A 92 -3.95 -13.50 -21.81
C ARG A 92 -3.42 -12.25 -22.49
N SER A 93 -2.82 -11.33 -21.76
CA SER A 93 -2.20 -10.17 -22.37
C SER A 93 -1.12 -10.61 -23.35
N SER A 94 -1.26 -10.19 -24.60
CA SER A 94 -0.23 -10.36 -25.64
C SER A 94 0.93 -9.38 -25.46
N LEU A 95 0.84 -8.48 -24.47
CA LEU A 95 1.87 -7.50 -24.17
C LEU A 95 3.00 -8.16 -23.38
N ASP A 96 4.22 -8.04 -23.86
CA ASP A 96 5.41 -8.37 -23.08
C ASP A 96 5.81 -7.24 -22.13
N ARG A 97 5.36 -6.02 -22.40
CA ARG A 97 5.66 -4.75 -21.71
C ARG A 97 4.38 -3.92 -21.61
N PHE A 98 4.36 -2.91 -20.73
CA PHE A 98 3.27 -1.94 -20.58
C PHE A 98 1.95 -2.51 -20.04
N ARG A 99 1.99 -3.61 -19.29
CA ARG A 99 0.78 -4.17 -18.65
C ARG A 99 0.23 -3.24 -17.56
N PHE A 100 1.11 -2.55 -16.86
CA PHE A 100 0.69 -1.57 -15.87
C PHE A 100 0.00 -0.37 -16.52
N GLU A 101 0.48 0.11 -17.66
CA GLU A 101 -0.15 1.18 -18.42
C GLU A 101 -1.51 0.73 -19.00
N GLU A 102 -1.62 -0.51 -19.49
CA GLU A 102 -2.90 -1.09 -19.93
C GLU A 102 -3.91 -1.18 -18.77
N ALA A 103 -3.50 -1.70 -17.63
CA ALA A 103 -4.33 -1.79 -16.44
C ALA A 103 -4.71 -0.40 -15.89
N THR A 104 -3.80 0.57 -15.95
CA THR A 104 -4.08 1.95 -15.58
C THR A 104 -5.12 2.59 -16.50
N TYR A 105 -5.00 2.36 -17.81
CA TYR A 105 -6.00 2.80 -18.78
C TYR A 105 -7.37 2.18 -18.47
N LEU A 106 -7.40 0.86 -18.26
CA LEU A 106 -8.64 0.15 -17.91
C LEU A 106 -9.31 0.72 -16.66
N LEU A 107 -8.55 0.95 -15.58
CA LEU A 107 -9.06 1.49 -14.33
C LEU A 107 -9.65 2.91 -14.49
N LEU A 108 -9.01 3.75 -15.31
CA LEU A 108 -9.43 5.14 -15.52
C LEU A 108 -10.60 5.29 -16.50
N PHE A 109 -10.70 4.44 -17.51
CA PHE A 109 -11.64 4.61 -18.63
C PHE A 109 -12.67 3.50 -18.78
N GLY A 110 -12.59 2.44 -17.98
CA GLY A 110 -13.60 1.37 -17.92
C GLY A 110 -13.56 0.36 -19.06
N VAL A 111 -12.61 0.49 -20.00
CA VAL A 111 -12.47 -0.40 -21.17
C VAL A 111 -11.00 -0.71 -21.42
N LEU A 112 -10.73 -1.91 -21.96
CA LEU A 112 -9.39 -2.24 -22.43
C LEU A 112 -9.05 -1.38 -23.66
N PRO A 113 -7.83 -0.78 -23.71
CA PRO A 113 -7.42 -0.02 -24.87
C PRO A 113 -7.16 -0.91 -26.08
N ASP A 114 -7.51 -0.44 -27.25
CA ASP A 114 -6.90 -0.95 -28.48
C ASP A 114 -5.44 -0.48 -28.60
N LYS A 115 -4.72 -0.98 -29.61
CA LYS A 115 -3.30 -0.66 -29.78
C LYS A 115 -3.04 0.83 -29.92
N ASP A 116 -3.84 1.54 -30.72
CA ASP A 116 -3.66 2.96 -30.99
C ASP A 116 -3.98 3.81 -29.73
N GLN A 117 -4.97 3.36 -28.96
CA GLN A 117 -5.34 3.98 -27.69
C GLN A 117 -4.22 3.79 -26.64
N LEU A 118 -3.68 2.58 -26.52
CA LEU A 118 -2.57 2.29 -25.61
C LEU A 118 -1.32 3.08 -25.99
N ASP A 119 -0.94 3.07 -27.27
CA ASP A 119 0.23 3.82 -27.76
C ASP A 119 0.09 5.34 -27.52
N ARG A 120 -1.12 5.87 -27.66
CA ARG A 120 -1.41 7.27 -27.35
C ARG A 120 -1.31 7.54 -25.85
N PHE A 121 -1.84 6.65 -25.02
CA PHE A 121 -1.80 6.78 -23.57
C PHE A 121 -0.37 6.74 -23.04
N ILE A 122 0.45 5.80 -23.52
CA ILE A 122 1.88 5.70 -23.18
C ILE A 122 2.62 6.99 -23.54
N ARG A 123 2.36 7.56 -24.74
CA ARG A 123 2.97 8.84 -25.11
C ARG A 123 2.58 9.96 -24.15
N ILE A 124 1.30 10.08 -23.80
CA ILE A 124 0.82 11.09 -22.85
C ILE A 124 1.53 10.93 -21.49
N LEU A 125 1.59 9.72 -20.92
CA LEU A 125 2.28 9.49 -19.67
C LEU A 125 3.76 9.82 -19.78
N THR A 126 4.42 9.44 -20.89
CA THR A 126 5.84 9.74 -21.13
C THR A 126 6.12 11.25 -21.16
N ASP A 127 5.26 12.02 -21.82
CA ASP A 127 5.41 13.47 -21.90
C ASP A 127 5.14 14.19 -20.56
N LEU A 128 4.38 13.55 -19.65
CA LEU A 128 4.06 14.06 -18.32
C LEU A 128 5.11 13.69 -17.25
N GLN A 129 6.10 12.86 -17.56
CA GLN A 129 7.13 12.42 -16.61
C GLN A 129 8.16 13.49 -16.21
N GLU A 130 8.10 14.68 -16.79
CA GLU A 130 9.08 15.72 -16.50
C GLU A 130 8.86 16.36 -15.13
N LEU A 131 9.96 16.48 -14.37
CA LEU A 131 10.08 17.27 -13.14
C LEU A 131 11.16 18.33 -13.35
N SER A 132 10.87 19.59 -13.01
CA SER A 132 11.86 20.66 -13.15
C SER A 132 13.02 20.45 -12.17
N GLY A 133 14.24 20.82 -12.60
CA GLY A 133 15.43 20.75 -11.74
C GLY A 133 15.27 21.55 -10.45
N ALA A 134 14.51 22.66 -10.47
CA ALA A 134 14.17 23.41 -9.27
C ALA A 134 13.31 22.60 -8.30
N PHE A 135 12.28 21.90 -8.78
CA PHE A 135 11.44 21.04 -7.95
C PHE A 135 12.26 19.89 -7.31
N ILE A 136 13.11 19.23 -8.09
CA ILE A 136 13.98 18.16 -7.59
C ILE A 136 14.88 18.69 -6.47
N ARG A 137 15.57 19.80 -6.70
CA ARG A 137 16.50 20.38 -5.74
C ARG A 137 15.78 20.91 -4.48
N ASP A 138 14.72 21.69 -4.64
CA ASP A 138 14.13 22.48 -3.55
C ASP A 138 13.06 21.70 -2.77
N VAL A 139 12.40 20.73 -3.39
CA VAL A 139 11.35 19.92 -2.75
C VAL A 139 11.87 18.54 -2.36
N ILE A 140 12.48 17.80 -3.28
CA ILE A 140 12.86 16.41 -3.01
C ILE A 140 14.15 16.35 -2.18
N MET A 141 15.18 17.10 -2.59
CA MET A 141 16.53 16.98 -1.99
C MET A 141 16.71 17.82 -0.73
N LYS A 142 16.12 19.02 -0.65
CA LYS A 142 16.40 19.98 0.44
C LYS A 142 15.93 19.52 1.82
N ALA A 143 14.86 18.76 1.91
CA ALA A 143 14.32 18.25 3.17
C ALA A 143 14.11 16.73 3.09
N THR A 144 15.22 16.00 3.03
CA THR A 144 15.23 14.54 2.93
C THR A 144 14.71 13.91 4.22
N SER A 145 13.70 13.05 4.10
CA SER A 145 13.14 12.28 5.20
C SER A 145 13.77 10.89 5.26
N THR A 146 13.89 10.33 6.46
CA THR A 146 14.20 8.92 6.68
C THR A 146 13.02 8.00 6.32
N ASN A 147 11.83 8.55 6.12
CA ASN A 147 10.66 7.83 5.67
C ASN A 147 10.24 8.31 4.28
N LEU A 148 10.41 7.45 3.26
CA LEU A 148 10.16 7.82 1.87
C LEU A 148 8.68 8.12 1.58
N MET A 149 7.74 7.49 2.29
CA MET A 149 6.31 7.83 2.16
C MET A 149 6.02 9.26 2.61
N ASN A 150 6.75 9.76 3.63
CA ASN A 150 6.68 11.16 4.03
C ASN A 150 7.26 12.09 2.93
N SER A 151 8.35 11.69 2.30
CA SER A 151 8.90 12.42 1.14
C SER A 151 7.92 12.49 -0.03
N LEU A 152 7.20 11.38 -0.31
CA LEU A 152 6.17 11.33 -1.35
C LEU A 152 5.00 12.29 -1.05
N MET A 153 4.44 12.23 0.17
CA MET A 153 3.36 13.14 0.58
C MET A 153 3.78 14.62 0.42
N LYS A 154 4.96 14.97 0.92
CA LYS A 154 5.52 16.32 0.79
C LYS A 154 5.63 16.72 -0.67
N SER A 155 6.15 15.85 -1.53
CA SER A 155 6.32 16.12 -2.96
C SER A 155 4.97 16.30 -3.67
N ILE A 156 3.99 15.44 -3.40
CA ILE A 156 2.63 15.54 -3.96
C ILE A 156 1.98 16.88 -3.53
N LEU A 157 1.99 17.21 -2.23
CA LEU A 157 1.43 18.46 -1.74
C LEU A 157 2.15 19.69 -2.33
N SER A 158 3.47 19.59 -2.53
CA SER A 158 4.22 20.69 -3.15
C SER A 158 3.86 20.91 -4.63
N LEU A 159 3.47 19.84 -5.37
CA LEU A 159 3.03 19.96 -6.77
C LEU A 159 1.80 20.86 -6.91
N TYR A 160 0.95 20.97 -5.89
CA TYR A 160 -0.15 21.93 -5.84
C TYR A 160 0.29 23.36 -6.21
N SER A 161 1.43 23.81 -5.65
CA SER A 161 1.95 25.17 -5.89
C SER A 161 2.54 25.38 -7.29
N TYR A 162 2.69 24.31 -8.06
CA TYR A 162 3.18 24.37 -9.46
C TYR A 162 2.07 24.14 -10.48
N ASP A 163 0.82 23.96 -10.03
CA ASP A 163 -0.35 23.83 -10.89
C ASP A 163 -1.07 25.17 -11.00
N GLU A 164 -1.42 25.59 -12.21
CA GLU A 164 -2.15 26.85 -12.46
C GLU A 164 -3.62 26.78 -12.00
N LYS A 165 -4.19 25.58 -11.89
CA LYS A 165 -5.58 25.31 -11.51
C LYS A 165 -5.69 24.20 -10.46
N PRO A 166 -5.03 24.35 -9.29
CA PRO A 166 -4.95 23.27 -8.31
C PRO A 166 -6.32 22.91 -7.72
N ASP A 167 -7.19 23.91 -7.49
CA ASP A 167 -8.51 23.76 -6.84
C ASP A 167 -9.66 23.47 -7.82
N ASP A 168 -9.40 23.44 -9.12
CA ASP A 168 -10.42 23.11 -10.12
C ASP A 168 -10.70 21.59 -10.09
N ILE A 169 -11.85 21.20 -9.52
CA ILE A 169 -12.31 19.83 -9.42
C ILE A 169 -13.18 19.37 -10.60
N SER A 170 -13.21 20.12 -11.70
CA SER A 170 -13.86 19.65 -12.93
C SER A 170 -13.20 18.37 -13.44
N ILE A 171 -13.99 17.46 -14.01
CA ILE A 171 -13.49 16.17 -14.49
C ILE A 171 -12.30 16.30 -15.45
N PRO A 172 -12.29 17.22 -16.44
CA PRO A 172 -11.13 17.39 -17.32
C PRO A 172 -9.86 17.79 -16.55
N ASN A 173 -9.97 18.66 -15.54
CA ASN A 173 -8.81 19.09 -14.76
C ASN A 173 -8.34 18.00 -13.80
N VAL A 174 -9.24 17.31 -13.12
CA VAL A 174 -8.89 16.19 -12.24
C VAL A 174 -8.25 15.04 -13.03
N LEU A 175 -8.73 14.74 -14.24
CA LEU A 175 -8.10 13.75 -15.11
C LEU A 175 -6.68 14.18 -15.51
N ARG A 176 -6.48 15.46 -15.89
CA ARG A 176 -5.15 16.02 -16.18
C ARG A 176 -4.21 15.85 -14.97
N GLN A 177 -4.64 16.25 -13.78
CA GLN A 177 -3.88 16.11 -12.54
C GLN A 177 -3.57 14.66 -12.22
N SER A 178 -4.54 13.77 -12.38
CA SER A 178 -4.38 12.32 -12.17
C SER A 178 -3.32 11.72 -13.08
N LEU A 179 -3.36 12.01 -14.37
CA LEU A 179 -2.36 11.55 -15.34
C LEU A 179 -0.96 12.08 -15.02
N GLN A 180 -0.85 13.35 -14.62
CA GLN A 180 0.42 13.93 -14.16
C GLN A 180 0.97 13.22 -12.93
N LEU A 181 0.12 12.94 -11.93
CA LEU A 181 0.53 12.28 -10.70
C LEU A 181 0.94 10.83 -10.95
N ILE A 182 0.18 10.08 -11.76
CA ILE A 182 0.52 8.71 -12.17
C ILE A 182 1.87 8.69 -12.89
N ALA A 183 2.10 9.57 -13.84
CA ALA A 183 3.34 9.65 -14.60
C ALA A 183 4.55 10.04 -13.74
N LYS A 184 4.37 10.92 -12.74
CA LYS A 184 5.45 11.43 -11.88
C LYS A 184 5.75 10.56 -10.67
N MET A 185 4.82 9.72 -10.24
CA MET A 185 4.97 8.93 -9.01
C MET A 185 6.22 8.03 -9.00
N PRO A 186 6.58 7.33 -10.09
CA PRO A 186 7.83 6.57 -10.16
C PRO A 186 9.08 7.43 -9.94
N LEU A 187 9.10 8.64 -10.55
CA LEU A 187 10.21 9.58 -10.39
C LEU A 187 10.32 10.08 -8.96
N LEU A 188 9.18 10.48 -8.37
CA LEU A 188 9.14 10.95 -6.98
C LEU A 188 9.65 9.88 -6.02
N SER A 189 9.28 8.62 -6.25
CA SER A 189 9.71 7.48 -5.43
C SER A 189 11.22 7.24 -5.55
N VAL A 190 11.74 7.14 -6.76
CA VAL A 190 13.15 6.86 -6.99
C VAL A 190 14.02 8.05 -6.55
N TYR A 191 13.63 9.28 -6.85
CA TYR A 191 14.42 10.46 -6.48
C TYR A 191 14.40 10.71 -4.96
N ALA A 192 13.30 10.40 -4.28
CA ALA A 192 13.24 10.41 -2.82
C ALA A 192 14.24 9.41 -2.22
N TYR A 193 14.32 8.19 -2.80
CA TYR A 193 15.31 7.20 -2.37
C TYR A 193 16.75 7.63 -2.68
N GLN A 194 17.04 8.17 -3.86
CA GLN A 194 18.40 8.64 -4.20
C GLN A 194 18.83 9.80 -3.30
N SER A 195 17.89 10.68 -2.94
CA SER A 195 18.13 11.72 -1.94
C SER A 195 18.41 11.13 -0.55
N TYR A 196 17.61 10.16 -0.11
CA TYR A 196 17.83 9.44 1.15
C TYR A 196 19.17 8.72 1.18
N ARG A 197 19.50 7.96 0.12
CA ARG A 197 20.78 7.26 -0.04
C ARG A 197 21.95 8.23 0.09
N HIS A 198 21.86 9.41 -0.52
CA HIS A 198 22.92 10.42 -0.47
C HIS A 198 23.06 11.08 0.91
N PHE A 199 21.97 11.64 1.44
CA PHE A 199 22.04 12.47 2.64
C PHE A 199 21.98 11.69 3.96
N LYS A 200 21.55 10.43 3.95
CA LYS A 200 21.39 9.62 5.16
C LYS A 200 22.28 8.39 5.22
N LEU A 201 22.71 7.88 4.06
CA LEU A 201 23.55 6.69 3.96
C LEU A 201 24.93 6.98 3.32
N ASP A 202 25.31 8.26 3.14
CA ASP A 202 26.57 8.70 2.53
C ASP A 202 26.86 8.10 1.14
N GLY A 203 25.80 7.71 0.42
CA GLY A 203 25.90 7.14 -0.92
C GLY A 203 26.06 8.22 -2.00
N THR A 204 26.47 7.80 -3.20
CA THR A 204 26.56 8.69 -4.35
C THR A 204 25.17 9.13 -4.82
N LEU A 205 24.96 10.44 -4.99
CA LEU A 205 23.75 10.97 -5.57
C LEU A 205 23.68 10.67 -7.06
N MET A 206 22.67 9.91 -7.48
CA MET A 206 22.41 9.63 -8.89
C MET A 206 20.98 9.96 -9.26
N ILE A 207 20.80 11.00 -10.08
CA ILE A 207 19.49 11.39 -10.62
C ILE A 207 19.51 11.10 -12.11
N LYS A 208 18.81 10.05 -12.53
CA LYS A 208 18.62 9.67 -13.93
C LYS A 208 17.23 10.07 -14.39
N ASN A 209 17.15 10.74 -15.53
CA ASN A 209 15.88 11.01 -16.18
C ASN A 209 15.30 9.72 -16.78
N PRO A 210 13.97 9.55 -16.78
CA PRO A 210 13.34 8.40 -17.42
C PRO A 210 13.66 8.37 -18.92
N LYS A 211 13.74 7.18 -19.48
CA LYS A 211 13.95 6.97 -20.91
C LYS A 211 12.62 6.90 -21.63
N LYS A 212 12.48 7.68 -22.69
CA LYS A 212 11.34 7.56 -23.62
C LYS A 212 11.31 6.16 -24.23
N GLY A 213 10.13 5.56 -24.31
CA GLY A 213 9.94 4.22 -24.84
C GLY A 213 10.17 3.10 -23.82
N TYR A 214 10.58 3.40 -22.58
CA TYR A 214 10.56 2.46 -21.48
C TYR A 214 9.18 2.48 -20.80
N SER A 215 8.74 1.30 -20.32
CA SER A 215 7.57 1.18 -19.45
C SER A 215 7.86 1.77 -18.07
N THR A 216 6.83 1.95 -17.26
CA THR A 216 6.97 2.38 -15.85
C THR A 216 7.91 1.46 -15.08
N ALA A 217 7.76 0.14 -15.22
CA ALA A 217 8.63 -0.84 -14.56
C ALA A 217 10.09 -0.72 -15.01
N GLU A 218 10.33 -0.63 -16.32
CA GLU A 218 11.68 -0.47 -16.89
C GLU A 218 12.33 0.85 -16.43
N ASN A 219 11.57 1.93 -16.40
CA ASN A 219 12.07 3.21 -15.93
C ASN A 219 12.42 3.19 -14.44
N ILE A 220 11.64 2.53 -13.60
CA ILE A 220 11.96 2.34 -12.17
C ILE A 220 13.32 1.63 -12.04
N LEU A 221 13.49 0.47 -12.67
CA LEU A 221 14.75 -0.29 -12.60
C LEU A 221 15.94 0.50 -13.15
N TYR A 222 15.75 1.15 -14.29
CA TYR A 222 16.76 1.98 -14.93
C TYR A 222 17.22 3.15 -14.04
N MET A 223 16.28 3.88 -13.45
CA MET A 223 16.60 5.04 -12.62
C MET A 223 17.16 4.66 -11.25
N LEU A 224 16.73 3.53 -10.70
CA LEU A 224 17.13 3.08 -9.37
C LEU A 224 18.55 2.53 -9.35
N ARG A 225 18.92 1.72 -10.35
CA ARG A 225 20.21 1.02 -10.41
C ARG A 225 21.34 1.92 -10.93
N ASP A 226 22.51 1.81 -10.33
CA ASP A 226 23.67 2.65 -10.69
C ASP A 226 24.08 2.47 -12.16
N ASP A 227 24.09 1.23 -12.66
CA ASP A 227 24.39 0.89 -14.06
C ASP A 227 23.21 1.05 -15.01
N GLY A 228 21.96 1.09 -14.47
CA GLY A 228 20.74 1.18 -15.23
C GLY A 228 20.41 -0.09 -16.03
N GLN A 229 21.04 -1.22 -15.71
CA GLN A 229 20.81 -2.49 -16.40
C GLN A 229 19.72 -3.32 -15.72
N PHE A 230 18.96 -4.07 -16.50
CA PHE A 230 17.97 -5.02 -16.02
C PHE A 230 17.72 -6.08 -17.10
N THR A 231 17.22 -7.26 -16.68
CA THR A 231 16.80 -8.30 -17.61
C THR A 231 15.34 -8.11 -18.04
N GLU A 232 14.93 -8.75 -19.13
CA GLU A 232 13.53 -8.74 -19.55
C GLU A 232 12.61 -9.36 -18.50
N LEU A 233 13.08 -10.42 -17.82
CA LEU A 233 12.33 -11.05 -16.73
C LEU A 233 12.14 -10.11 -15.54
N GLU A 234 13.17 -9.39 -15.12
CA GLU A 234 13.10 -8.40 -14.04
C GLU A 234 12.05 -7.32 -14.35
N ALA A 235 12.10 -6.75 -15.54
CA ALA A 235 11.15 -5.73 -15.98
C ALA A 235 9.72 -6.28 -16.02
N LYS A 236 9.52 -7.48 -16.57
CA LYS A 236 8.23 -8.16 -16.63
C LYS A 236 7.65 -8.45 -15.24
N VAL A 237 8.48 -8.95 -14.32
CA VAL A 237 8.04 -9.27 -12.96
C VAL A 237 7.65 -8.00 -12.20
N LEU A 238 8.42 -6.92 -12.33
CA LEU A 238 8.06 -5.64 -11.72
C LEU A 238 6.77 -5.07 -12.33
N ASP A 239 6.61 -5.14 -13.65
CA ASP A 239 5.38 -4.69 -14.35
C ASP A 239 4.14 -5.42 -13.81
N ILE A 240 4.24 -6.75 -13.63
CA ILE A 240 3.17 -7.55 -13.02
C ILE A 240 2.94 -7.17 -11.56
N CYS A 241 3.98 -6.92 -10.77
CA CYS A 241 3.82 -6.41 -9.40
C CYS A 241 3.03 -5.09 -9.38
N LEU A 242 3.32 -4.19 -10.30
CA LEU A 242 2.60 -2.92 -10.42
C LEU A 242 1.12 -3.15 -10.75
N VAL A 243 0.78 -4.06 -11.68
CA VAL A 243 -0.62 -4.43 -11.97
C VAL A 243 -1.31 -4.97 -10.72
N LEU A 244 -0.70 -5.93 -10.01
CA LEU A 244 -1.30 -6.60 -8.85
C LEU A 244 -1.55 -5.66 -7.65
N HIS A 245 -0.81 -4.56 -7.56
CA HIS A 245 -0.96 -3.56 -6.51
C HIS A 245 -1.83 -2.36 -6.92
N ALA A 246 -2.16 -2.21 -8.21
CA ALA A 246 -2.83 -1.01 -8.75
C ALA A 246 -4.17 -0.72 -8.10
N GLU A 247 -4.96 -1.76 -7.78
CA GLU A 247 -6.28 -1.61 -7.19
C GLU A 247 -6.65 -2.81 -6.31
N HIS A 248 -7.49 -2.59 -5.28
CA HIS A 248 -7.98 -3.65 -4.40
C HIS A 248 -9.27 -3.26 -3.64
N GLY A 249 -10.22 -2.70 -4.33
CA GLY A 249 -11.55 -2.40 -3.81
C GLY A 249 -11.70 -1.04 -3.13
N GLY A 250 -12.86 -0.44 -3.29
CA GLY A 250 -13.22 0.87 -2.70
C GLY A 250 -13.20 0.89 -1.17
N GLY A 251 -13.34 -0.28 -0.51
CA GLY A 251 -13.27 -0.42 0.95
C GLY A 251 -11.85 -0.59 1.50
N ASN A 252 -10.81 -0.63 0.66
CA ASN A 252 -9.42 -0.59 1.10
C ASN A 252 -9.15 0.73 1.85
N ASN A 253 -8.39 0.70 2.94
CA ASN A 253 -8.27 1.85 3.83
C ASN A 253 -7.80 3.13 3.12
N SER A 254 -6.80 3.05 2.25
CA SER A 254 -6.32 4.21 1.50
C SER A 254 -7.29 4.64 0.39
N THR A 255 -7.98 3.70 -0.26
CA THR A 255 -9.02 4.00 -1.25
C THR A 255 -10.25 4.62 -0.59
N PHE A 256 -10.68 4.09 0.56
CA PHE A 256 -11.77 4.69 1.33
C PHE A 256 -11.40 6.11 1.82
N THR A 257 -10.15 6.32 2.22
CA THR A 257 -9.64 7.67 2.52
C THR A 257 -9.74 8.60 1.31
N THR A 258 -9.45 8.09 0.10
CA THR A 258 -9.64 8.85 -1.15
C THR A 258 -11.09 9.28 -1.31
N HIS A 259 -12.06 8.39 -1.12
CA HIS A 259 -13.49 8.71 -1.16
C HIS A 259 -13.88 9.76 -0.11
N VAL A 260 -13.50 9.54 1.17
CA VAL A 260 -13.81 10.46 2.27
C VAL A 260 -13.30 11.86 1.98
N VAL A 261 -12.03 12.00 1.59
CA VAL A 261 -11.41 13.29 1.35
C VAL A 261 -11.95 13.95 0.06
N THR A 262 -12.16 13.17 -1.00
CA THR A 262 -12.77 13.65 -2.25
C THR A 262 -14.20 14.16 -2.02
N SER A 263 -14.99 13.49 -1.19
CA SER A 263 -16.38 13.88 -0.90
C SER A 263 -16.51 15.26 -0.22
N SER A 264 -15.43 15.78 0.35
CA SER A 264 -15.37 17.13 0.90
C SER A 264 -15.21 18.24 -0.17
N GLY A 265 -14.93 17.87 -1.43
CA GLY A 265 -14.68 18.82 -2.52
C GLY A 265 -13.25 19.39 -2.55
N THR A 266 -12.28 18.76 -1.89
CA THR A 266 -10.89 19.22 -1.88
C THR A 266 -10.16 18.94 -3.20
N ASP A 267 -8.98 19.55 -3.37
CA ASP A 267 -8.10 19.39 -4.52
C ASP A 267 -7.53 17.96 -4.66
N THR A 268 -6.99 17.65 -5.83
CA THR A 268 -6.45 16.31 -6.13
C THR A 268 -5.18 15.99 -5.34
N TYR A 269 -4.32 16.97 -5.11
CA TYR A 269 -3.04 16.75 -4.41
C TYR A 269 -3.28 16.38 -2.95
N SER A 270 -4.20 17.09 -2.28
CA SER A 270 -4.62 16.79 -0.89
C SER A 270 -5.27 15.42 -0.78
N ALA A 271 -6.15 15.05 -1.73
CA ALA A 271 -6.81 13.74 -1.73
C ALA A 271 -5.78 12.60 -1.87
N ILE A 272 -4.87 12.69 -2.84
CA ILE A 272 -3.84 11.67 -3.06
C ILE A 272 -2.81 11.63 -1.93
N ALA A 273 -2.39 12.78 -1.39
CA ALA A 273 -1.50 12.82 -0.22
C ALA A 273 -2.13 12.14 1.01
N SER A 274 -3.44 12.31 1.23
CA SER A 274 -4.18 11.63 2.30
C SER A 274 -4.23 10.11 2.09
N SER A 275 -4.37 9.66 0.85
CA SER A 275 -4.33 8.23 0.49
C SER A 275 -2.95 7.63 0.76
N ILE A 276 -1.87 8.36 0.45
CA ILE A 276 -0.49 7.98 0.77
C ILE A 276 -0.28 7.93 2.29
N ALA A 277 -0.83 8.89 3.05
CA ALA A 277 -0.77 8.89 4.52
C ALA A 277 -1.44 7.65 5.12
N SER A 278 -2.59 7.26 4.59
CA SER A 278 -3.27 6.01 4.97
C SER A 278 -2.41 4.79 4.67
N LEU A 279 -1.85 4.70 3.45
CA LEU A 279 -1.01 3.57 3.04
C LEU A 279 0.29 3.48 3.86
N LYS A 280 0.85 4.61 4.30
CA LYS A 280 2.06 4.66 5.13
C LYS A 280 1.92 3.89 6.44
N GLY A 281 0.70 3.76 6.97
CA GLY A 281 0.45 3.10 8.25
C GLY A 281 0.92 1.65 8.27
N PRO A 282 1.60 1.19 9.37
CA PRO A 282 2.18 -0.16 9.44
C PRO A 282 1.13 -1.28 9.37
N LYS A 283 -0.14 -0.98 9.67
CA LYS A 283 -1.25 -1.94 9.54
C LYS A 283 -1.82 -2.03 8.12
N HIS A 284 -1.31 -1.22 7.18
CA HIS A 284 -1.77 -1.19 5.80
C HIS A 284 -0.60 -1.47 4.83
N GLY A 285 0.23 -0.50 4.50
CA GLY A 285 1.26 -0.66 3.48
C GLY A 285 2.61 -1.20 3.99
N GLY A 286 2.77 -1.38 5.30
CA GLY A 286 4.02 -1.88 5.89
C GLY A 286 4.12 -3.40 6.03
N ALA A 287 3.14 -4.15 5.54
CA ALA A 287 3.09 -5.60 5.77
C ALA A 287 4.19 -6.37 5.04
N ASN A 288 4.53 -5.99 3.81
CA ASN A 288 5.59 -6.64 3.03
C ASN A 288 6.99 -6.49 3.66
N LEU A 289 7.29 -5.34 4.27
CA LEU A 289 8.53 -5.14 5.02
C LEU A 289 8.56 -6.07 6.25
N LYS A 290 7.45 -6.18 6.98
CA LYS A 290 7.34 -7.09 8.12
C LYS A 290 7.51 -8.56 7.73
N VAL A 291 7.06 -8.95 6.54
CA VAL A 291 7.33 -10.29 6.01
C VAL A 291 8.84 -10.49 5.82
N GLN A 292 9.56 -9.55 5.23
CA GLN A 292 11.00 -9.65 5.02
C GLN A 292 11.78 -9.70 6.33
N GLU A 293 11.45 -8.84 7.28
CA GLU A 293 12.04 -8.87 8.62
C GLU A 293 11.84 -10.24 9.29
N MET A 294 10.62 -10.81 9.20
CA MET A 294 10.29 -12.13 9.74
C MET A 294 11.10 -13.25 9.06
N PHE A 295 11.21 -13.25 7.72
CA PHE A 295 12.03 -14.25 7.02
C PHE A 295 13.51 -14.09 7.31
N THR A 296 14.01 -12.88 7.52
CA THR A 296 15.39 -12.64 7.98
C THR A 296 15.62 -13.24 9.36
N ASP A 297 14.66 -13.05 10.25
CA ASP A 297 14.68 -13.62 11.62
C ASP A 297 14.60 -15.17 11.60
N ILE A 298 13.72 -15.75 10.79
CA ILE A 298 13.63 -17.21 10.59
C ILE A 298 14.98 -17.75 10.10
N LYS A 299 15.58 -17.15 9.08
CA LYS A 299 16.87 -17.56 8.51
C LYS A 299 18.02 -17.49 9.51
N ALA A 300 17.97 -16.55 10.46
CA ALA A 300 18.99 -16.40 11.50
C ALA A 300 18.86 -17.46 12.62
N HIS A 301 17.66 -17.98 12.86
CA HIS A 301 17.39 -18.87 13.98
C HIS A 301 17.12 -20.34 13.60
N CYS A 302 16.92 -20.64 12.33
CA CYS A 302 16.77 -21.99 11.81
C CYS A 302 18.01 -22.39 11.00
N SER A 303 18.59 -23.52 11.36
CA SER A 303 19.83 -24.02 10.75
C SER A 303 19.59 -24.75 9.42
N ASP A 304 18.47 -25.46 9.32
CA ASP A 304 18.06 -26.21 8.14
C ASP A 304 16.68 -25.74 7.65
N TRP A 305 16.69 -24.98 6.55
CA TRP A 305 15.48 -24.40 6.00
C TRP A 305 14.59 -25.41 5.25
N ASP A 306 15.12 -26.61 4.95
CA ASP A 306 14.37 -27.71 4.36
C ASP A 306 13.71 -28.59 5.45
N ASN A 307 14.09 -28.39 6.72
CA ASN A 307 13.55 -29.15 7.85
C ASN A 307 12.20 -28.56 8.32
N LYS A 308 11.13 -29.20 7.89
CA LYS A 308 9.75 -28.82 8.25
C LYS A 308 9.54 -28.67 9.76
N ASP A 309 10.05 -29.61 10.56
CA ASP A 309 9.81 -29.63 12.01
C ASP A 309 10.51 -28.46 12.71
N GLU A 310 11.73 -28.11 12.27
CA GLU A 310 12.46 -26.94 12.78
C GLU A 310 11.71 -25.66 12.46
N ILE A 311 11.28 -25.48 11.20
CA ILE A 311 10.51 -24.31 10.77
C ILE A 311 9.18 -24.21 11.51
N CYS A 312 8.39 -25.29 11.61
CA CYS A 312 7.13 -25.30 12.34
C CYS A 312 7.32 -24.96 13.83
N THR A 313 8.39 -25.46 14.46
CA THR A 313 8.73 -25.14 15.85
C THR A 313 9.00 -23.65 16.01
N TYR A 314 9.75 -23.03 15.08
CA TYR A 314 10.04 -21.61 15.13
C TYR A 314 8.78 -20.75 14.87
N LEU A 315 7.95 -21.11 13.89
CA LEU A 315 6.68 -20.43 13.63
C LEU A 315 5.73 -20.48 14.85
N ASN A 316 5.72 -21.58 15.61
CA ASN A 316 4.96 -21.65 16.85
C ASN A 316 5.50 -20.68 17.91
N LYS A 317 6.82 -20.52 18.06
CA LYS A 317 7.39 -19.50 18.95
C LYS A 317 6.97 -18.08 18.56
N ILE A 318 6.92 -17.78 17.26
CA ILE A 318 6.39 -16.48 16.76
C ILE A 318 4.93 -16.32 17.21
N LEU A 319 4.08 -17.34 16.99
CA LEU A 319 2.66 -17.29 17.38
C LEU A 319 2.46 -17.22 18.90
N ASP A 320 3.38 -17.77 19.70
CA ASP A 320 3.39 -17.71 21.16
C ASP A 320 3.96 -16.40 21.71
N LYS A 321 4.39 -15.49 20.85
CA LYS A 321 5.04 -14.22 21.19
C LYS A 321 6.40 -14.38 21.88
N GLU A 322 7.09 -15.46 21.59
CA GLU A 322 8.38 -15.80 22.17
C GLU A 322 9.54 -15.50 21.22
N ALA A 323 9.25 -15.21 19.96
CA ALA A 323 10.25 -14.93 18.92
C ALA A 323 9.83 -13.75 18.04
N PHE A 324 10.78 -13.27 17.25
CA PHE A 324 10.66 -12.13 16.34
C PHE A 324 10.24 -10.86 17.09
N ASP A 325 9.16 -10.21 16.69
CA ASP A 325 8.68 -8.94 17.24
C ASP A 325 7.67 -9.10 18.40
N HIS A 326 7.47 -10.30 18.87
CA HIS A 326 6.55 -10.67 19.98
C HIS A 326 5.08 -10.27 19.74
N ALA A 327 4.69 -9.96 18.51
CA ALA A 327 3.30 -9.63 18.16
C ALA A 327 2.39 -10.86 18.07
N GLY A 328 2.95 -12.06 17.90
CA GLY A 328 2.19 -13.29 17.73
C GLY A 328 1.55 -13.42 16.37
N LEU A 329 2.20 -12.87 15.33
CA LEU A 329 1.71 -12.83 13.95
C LEU A 329 2.73 -13.45 12.99
N ILE A 330 2.27 -14.35 12.12
CA ILE A 330 3.00 -14.72 10.92
C ILE A 330 2.56 -13.73 9.84
N TYR A 331 3.43 -12.78 9.51
CA TYR A 331 3.12 -11.71 8.57
C TYR A 331 2.96 -12.25 7.16
N GLY A 332 2.14 -11.58 6.35
CA GLY A 332 1.79 -12.03 5.01
C GLY A 332 0.75 -13.16 4.97
N MET A 333 0.31 -13.67 6.14
CA MET A 333 -0.73 -14.69 6.26
C MET A 333 -2.05 -14.09 6.73
N GLY A 334 -3.14 -14.40 5.99
CA GLY A 334 -4.48 -13.91 6.25
C GLY A 334 -4.82 -12.63 5.50
N HIS A 335 -6.10 -12.44 5.23
CA HIS A 335 -6.64 -11.29 4.51
C HIS A 335 -8.06 -10.96 5.01
N ALA A 336 -8.46 -9.70 4.86
CA ALA A 336 -9.78 -9.23 5.31
C ALA A 336 -10.96 -9.82 4.48
N VAL A 337 -10.70 -10.21 3.23
CA VAL A 337 -11.70 -10.75 2.30
C VAL A 337 -11.37 -12.21 1.92
N TYR A 338 -10.15 -12.47 1.49
CA TYR A 338 -9.71 -13.79 1.04
C TYR A 338 -9.44 -14.74 2.21
N THR A 339 -9.87 -15.97 2.05
CA THR A 339 -9.63 -17.04 3.03
C THR A 339 -8.96 -18.27 2.40
N ASN A 340 -9.43 -18.73 1.24
CA ASN A 340 -8.86 -19.89 0.56
C ASN A 340 -7.58 -19.51 -0.20
N SER A 341 -7.63 -18.44 -1.00
CA SER A 341 -6.50 -17.95 -1.77
C SER A 341 -6.62 -16.46 -2.05
N ASP A 342 -5.50 -15.76 -2.14
CA ASP A 342 -5.38 -14.40 -2.70
C ASP A 342 -4.86 -14.54 -4.14
N PRO A 343 -5.62 -14.19 -5.18
CA PRO A 343 -5.22 -14.38 -6.57
C PRO A 343 -3.91 -13.66 -6.90
N ARG A 344 -3.63 -12.54 -6.22
CA ARG A 344 -2.39 -11.78 -6.39
C ARG A 344 -1.18 -12.55 -5.87
N ALA A 345 -1.29 -13.18 -4.70
CA ALA A 345 -0.24 -14.03 -4.13
C ALA A 345 0.00 -15.26 -5.02
N VAL A 346 -1.06 -15.89 -5.49
CA VAL A 346 -0.98 -17.06 -6.39
C VAL A 346 -0.25 -16.73 -7.71
N ILE A 347 -0.56 -15.56 -8.29
CA ILE A 347 0.10 -15.10 -9.52
C ILE A 347 1.57 -14.76 -9.21
N LEU A 348 1.81 -13.96 -8.18
CA LEU A 348 3.15 -13.48 -7.85
C LEU A 348 4.10 -14.62 -7.48
N LYS A 349 3.61 -15.65 -6.79
CA LYS A 349 4.37 -16.87 -6.47
C LYS A 349 4.99 -17.50 -7.72
N LYS A 350 4.24 -17.58 -8.84
CA LYS A 350 4.74 -18.17 -10.10
C LYS A 350 5.91 -17.37 -10.68
N PHE A 351 5.82 -16.05 -10.63
CA PHE A 351 6.88 -15.16 -11.12
C PHE A 351 8.05 -15.08 -10.14
N ALA A 352 7.79 -15.14 -8.82
CA ALA A 352 8.83 -15.26 -7.80
C ALA A 352 9.69 -16.51 -7.99
N LYS A 353 9.07 -17.64 -8.34
CA LYS A 353 9.78 -18.89 -8.68
C LYS A 353 10.73 -18.68 -9.86
N GLN A 354 10.22 -18.17 -10.99
CA GLN A 354 11.02 -17.94 -12.20
C GLN A 354 12.19 -16.97 -11.92
N LEU A 355 11.92 -15.88 -11.18
CA LEU A 355 12.95 -14.91 -10.83
C LEU A 355 13.98 -15.50 -9.86
N SER A 356 13.56 -16.35 -8.91
CA SER A 356 14.49 -17.02 -7.99
C SER A 356 15.46 -17.96 -8.72
N GLU A 357 15.00 -18.62 -9.81
CA GLU A 357 15.86 -19.43 -10.66
C GLU A 357 16.92 -18.59 -11.39
N GLU A 358 16.53 -17.41 -11.92
CA GLU A 358 17.48 -16.47 -12.56
C GLU A 358 18.48 -15.91 -11.56
N LYS A 359 18.03 -15.64 -10.31
CA LYS A 359 18.87 -15.01 -9.27
C LYS A 359 19.66 -16.00 -8.41
N GLY A 360 19.49 -17.31 -8.62
CA GLY A 360 20.14 -18.32 -7.77
C GLY A 360 19.61 -18.37 -6.33
N MET A 361 18.34 -17.97 -6.11
CA MET A 361 17.69 -17.87 -4.80
C MET A 361 16.59 -18.95 -4.60
N GLN A 362 16.75 -20.11 -5.24
CA GLN A 362 15.76 -21.19 -5.18
C GLN A 362 15.58 -21.74 -3.75
N LYS A 363 16.66 -21.74 -2.96
CA LYS A 363 16.60 -22.20 -1.57
C LYS A 363 15.75 -21.29 -0.69
N GLU A 364 15.88 -19.98 -0.87
CA GLU A 364 15.03 -19.00 -0.20
C GLU A 364 13.58 -19.13 -0.66
N PHE A 365 13.34 -19.32 -1.96
CA PHE A 365 12.00 -19.54 -2.47
C PHE A 365 11.35 -20.78 -1.87
N ALA A 366 12.10 -21.90 -1.73
CA ALA A 366 11.62 -23.12 -1.10
C ALA A 366 11.23 -22.89 0.38
N LEU A 367 11.99 -22.06 1.11
CA LEU A 367 11.62 -21.65 2.47
C LEU A 367 10.28 -20.88 2.49
N TYR A 368 10.06 -19.97 1.54
CA TYR A 368 8.76 -19.28 1.43
C TYR A 368 7.61 -20.25 1.15
N GLU A 369 7.81 -21.24 0.26
CA GLU A 369 6.80 -22.28 -0.01
C GLU A 369 6.51 -23.14 1.23
N LEU A 370 7.54 -23.52 1.98
CA LEU A 370 7.39 -24.29 3.22
C LEU A 370 6.62 -23.50 4.29
N VAL A 371 6.98 -22.23 4.50
CA VAL A 371 6.27 -21.38 5.48
C VAL A 371 4.81 -21.17 5.04
N GLU A 372 4.54 -20.90 3.76
CA GLU A 372 3.17 -20.75 3.24
C GLU A 372 2.34 -22.01 3.51
N SER A 373 2.88 -23.20 3.22
CA SER A 373 2.16 -24.48 3.38
C SER A 373 1.79 -24.77 4.82
N GLU A 374 2.66 -24.42 5.78
CA GLU A 374 2.50 -24.78 7.19
C GLU A 374 1.80 -23.70 8.03
N ALA A 375 2.07 -22.43 7.74
CA ALA A 375 1.61 -21.32 8.57
C ALA A 375 0.08 -21.24 8.68
N GLY A 376 -0.65 -21.53 7.60
CA GLY A 376 -2.11 -21.52 7.63
C GLY A 376 -2.70 -22.46 8.68
N GLN A 377 -2.22 -23.71 8.71
CA GLN A 377 -2.68 -24.71 9.67
C GLN A 377 -2.24 -24.40 11.11
N LEU A 378 -1.02 -23.90 11.30
CA LEU A 378 -0.52 -23.49 12.62
C LEU A 378 -1.37 -22.36 13.21
N ILE A 379 -1.69 -21.34 12.40
CA ILE A 379 -2.55 -20.22 12.81
C ILE A 379 -3.95 -20.72 13.16
N MET A 380 -4.56 -21.57 12.34
CA MET A 380 -5.89 -22.13 12.59
C MET A 380 -5.94 -22.90 13.90
N ASN A 381 -4.98 -23.78 14.13
CA ASN A 381 -4.88 -24.58 15.35
C ASN A 381 -4.69 -23.68 16.58
N LYS A 382 -3.78 -22.71 16.52
CA LYS A 382 -3.46 -21.81 17.63
C LYS A 382 -4.63 -20.92 18.03
N ARG A 383 -5.34 -20.38 17.04
CA ARG A 383 -6.46 -19.45 17.24
C ARG A 383 -7.81 -20.15 17.30
N LYS A 384 -7.85 -21.48 17.21
CA LYS A 384 -9.09 -22.30 17.19
C LYS A 384 -10.06 -21.81 16.10
N MET A 385 -9.54 -21.52 14.92
CA MET A 385 -10.31 -21.03 13.78
C MET A 385 -10.67 -22.18 12.84
N PHE A 386 -11.90 -22.13 12.29
CA PHE A 386 -12.36 -23.08 11.28
C PHE A 386 -12.24 -22.56 9.84
N LYS A 387 -11.92 -21.28 9.68
CA LYS A 387 -11.74 -20.66 8.35
C LYS A 387 -10.29 -20.84 7.91
N PRO A 388 -10.04 -21.22 6.66
CA PRO A 388 -8.69 -21.24 6.09
C PRO A 388 -7.99 -19.90 6.19
N VAL A 389 -6.66 -19.91 6.25
CA VAL A 389 -5.80 -18.73 6.28
C VAL A 389 -4.82 -18.88 5.13
N CYS A 390 -4.91 -18.04 4.12
CA CYS A 390 -4.03 -18.04 2.95
C CYS A 390 -2.96 -16.94 3.05
N ALA A 391 -1.89 -17.09 2.25
CA ALA A 391 -0.95 -16.02 1.99
C ALA A 391 -1.64 -14.89 1.21
N ASN A 392 -1.29 -13.63 1.55
CA ASN A 392 -1.71 -12.46 0.80
C ASN A 392 -0.58 -11.95 -0.10
N VAL A 393 -0.83 -10.88 -0.88
CA VAL A 393 0.16 -10.35 -1.84
C VAL A 393 1.47 -9.95 -1.19
N ASP A 394 1.45 -9.47 0.07
CA ASP A 394 2.64 -9.01 0.79
C ASP A 394 3.60 -10.15 1.12
N PHE A 395 3.10 -11.39 1.19
CA PHE A 395 3.92 -12.56 1.47
C PHE A 395 5.05 -12.75 0.44
N TYR A 396 4.76 -12.53 -0.84
CA TYR A 396 5.75 -12.71 -1.91
C TYR A 396 6.32 -11.39 -2.45
N SER A 397 5.62 -10.26 -2.30
CA SER A 397 6.04 -9.01 -2.95
C SER A 397 7.38 -8.48 -2.42
N GLY A 398 7.61 -8.58 -1.11
CA GLY A 398 8.90 -8.18 -0.52
C GLY A 398 10.05 -9.03 -1.03
N PHE A 399 9.86 -10.36 -1.14
CA PHE A 399 10.86 -11.26 -1.70
C PHE A 399 11.17 -10.95 -3.18
N VAL A 400 10.14 -10.69 -3.97
CA VAL A 400 10.33 -10.26 -5.36
C VAL A 400 11.12 -8.95 -5.43
N TYR A 401 10.77 -7.95 -4.62
CA TYR A 401 11.51 -6.68 -4.59
C TYR A 401 12.96 -6.87 -4.18
N THR A 402 13.25 -7.74 -3.22
CA THR A 402 14.62 -8.11 -2.84
C THR A 402 15.40 -8.71 -4.02
N MET A 403 14.81 -9.66 -4.74
CA MET A 403 15.44 -10.26 -5.93
C MET A 403 15.67 -9.24 -7.06
N LEU A 404 14.81 -8.23 -7.17
CA LEU A 404 14.96 -7.11 -8.11
C LEU A 404 15.99 -6.07 -7.65
N GLY A 405 16.57 -6.20 -6.44
CA GLY A 405 17.50 -5.24 -5.87
C GLY A 405 16.82 -3.91 -5.50
N ILE A 406 15.52 -3.92 -5.26
CA ILE A 406 14.78 -2.78 -4.75
C ILE A 406 15.04 -2.69 -3.23
N PRO A 407 15.50 -1.55 -2.70
CA PRO A 407 15.75 -1.38 -1.27
C PRO A 407 14.46 -1.45 -0.44
N GLU A 408 14.58 -1.92 0.80
CA GLU A 408 13.43 -2.10 1.70
C GLU A 408 12.66 -0.80 1.95
N GLU A 409 13.37 0.34 2.03
CA GLU A 409 12.75 1.67 2.18
C GLU A 409 11.82 2.02 1.02
N MET A 410 12.01 1.40 -0.14
CA MET A 410 11.16 1.59 -1.33
C MET A 410 9.97 0.64 -1.42
N PHE A 411 9.81 -0.37 -0.57
CA PHE A 411 8.74 -1.34 -0.70
C PHE A 411 7.34 -0.69 -0.65
N THR A 412 7.07 0.11 0.38
CA THR A 412 5.80 0.85 0.47
C THR A 412 5.66 1.94 -0.59
N PRO A 413 6.70 2.72 -0.96
CA PRO A 413 6.69 3.60 -2.14
C PRO A 413 6.35 2.90 -3.45
N MET A 414 6.83 1.67 -3.69
CA MET A 414 6.45 0.89 -4.89
C MET A 414 4.96 0.54 -4.87
N PHE A 415 4.43 0.17 -3.71
CA PHE A 415 3.00 -0.03 -3.54
C PHE A 415 2.20 1.25 -3.86
N ALA A 416 2.62 2.40 -3.32
CA ALA A 416 2.00 3.69 -3.61
C ALA A 416 2.09 4.06 -5.10
N THR A 417 3.24 3.81 -5.74
CA THR A 417 3.48 4.04 -7.18
C THR A 417 2.49 3.27 -8.05
N SER A 418 2.15 2.07 -7.65
CA SER A 418 1.13 1.27 -8.33
C SER A 418 -0.29 1.73 -8.00
N ARG A 419 -0.62 1.87 -6.70
CA ARG A 419 -1.97 2.12 -6.21
C ARG A 419 -2.51 3.51 -6.60
N ILE A 420 -1.67 4.44 -7.00
CA ILE A 420 -2.11 5.78 -7.43
C ILE A 420 -3.08 5.70 -8.60
N SER A 421 -2.97 4.71 -9.49
CA SER A 421 -3.90 4.46 -10.58
C SER A 421 -5.32 4.20 -10.06
N GLY A 422 -5.46 3.31 -9.07
CA GLY A 422 -6.72 3.01 -8.40
C GLY A 422 -7.28 4.22 -7.63
N TRP A 423 -6.45 4.94 -6.87
CA TRP A 423 -6.91 6.14 -6.15
C TRP A 423 -7.43 7.22 -7.10
N CYS A 424 -6.73 7.45 -8.22
CA CYS A 424 -7.19 8.41 -9.23
C CYS A 424 -8.51 7.98 -9.88
N ALA A 425 -8.68 6.70 -10.18
CA ALA A 425 -9.92 6.16 -10.72
C ALA A 425 -11.09 6.35 -9.75
N HIS A 426 -10.92 5.96 -8.48
CA HIS A 426 -11.94 6.17 -7.44
C HIS A 426 -12.26 7.64 -7.17
N ARG A 427 -11.25 8.53 -7.24
CA ARG A 427 -11.51 9.97 -7.13
C ARG A 427 -12.37 10.48 -8.28
N LEU A 428 -12.07 10.06 -9.52
CA LEU A 428 -12.86 10.44 -10.70
C LEU A 428 -14.28 9.90 -10.59
N GLU A 429 -14.46 8.62 -10.18
CA GLU A 429 -15.77 8.00 -9.97
C GLU A 429 -16.60 8.76 -8.94
N GLU A 430 -16.02 9.13 -7.77
CA GLU A 430 -16.67 9.91 -6.73
C GLU A 430 -17.17 11.27 -7.25
N LEU A 431 -16.34 11.97 -8.03
CA LEU A 431 -16.69 13.28 -8.59
C LEU A 431 -17.73 13.19 -9.71
N VAL A 432 -17.65 12.18 -10.58
CA VAL A 432 -18.62 11.96 -11.67
C VAL A 432 -20.00 11.67 -11.09
N ASN A 433 -20.09 10.92 -9.99
CA ASN A 433 -21.35 10.56 -9.35
C ASN A 433 -21.86 11.63 -8.36
N ALA A 434 -21.18 12.79 -8.26
CA ALA A 434 -21.56 13.88 -7.38
C ALA A 434 -21.89 13.43 -5.94
N GLY A 435 -21.01 12.63 -5.37
CA GLY A 435 -21.17 12.02 -4.05
C GLY A 435 -21.46 13.02 -2.94
N LYS A 436 -22.22 12.59 -1.94
CA LYS A 436 -22.46 13.40 -0.74
C LYS A 436 -21.24 13.29 0.17
N ILE A 437 -20.97 14.36 0.95
CA ILE A 437 -19.93 14.32 1.97
C ILE A 437 -20.12 13.11 2.90
N ILE A 438 -19.09 12.28 3.01
CA ILE A 438 -19.11 11.08 3.85
C ILE A 438 -18.98 11.52 5.31
N ARG A 439 -20.04 11.33 6.06
CA ARG A 439 -20.17 11.76 7.46
C ARG A 439 -20.85 10.69 8.30
N PRO A 440 -20.09 9.69 8.80
CA PRO A 440 -20.67 8.67 9.68
C PRO A 440 -21.14 9.28 11.02
N ALA A 441 -22.08 8.61 11.68
CA ALA A 441 -22.53 9.01 13.00
C ALA A 441 -21.55 8.55 14.10
N TYR A 442 -21.34 9.40 15.09
CA TYR A 442 -20.62 9.07 16.33
C TYR A 442 -21.52 9.31 17.53
N LYS A 443 -21.58 8.34 18.45
CA LYS A 443 -22.35 8.44 19.69
C LYS A 443 -21.48 9.05 20.78
N TYR A 444 -21.91 10.18 21.33
CA TYR A 444 -21.32 10.74 22.55
C TYR A 444 -21.76 9.89 23.75
N VAL A 445 -20.81 9.39 24.51
CA VAL A 445 -21.02 8.53 25.69
C VAL A 445 -20.56 9.18 27.01
N GLY A 446 -20.09 10.43 26.95
CA GLY A 446 -19.76 11.19 28.15
C GLY A 446 -20.98 11.85 28.79
N HIS A 447 -20.77 12.59 29.88
CA HIS A 447 -21.79 13.34 30.58
C HIS A 447 -21.74 14.82 30.19
N HIS A 448 -22.91 15.42 29.95
CA HIS A 448 -23.00 16.88 29.84
C HIS A 448 -22.79 17.49 31.22
N ARG A 449 -21.92 18.46 31.32
CA ARG A 449 -21.55 19.16 32.57
C ARG A 449 -21.76 20.64 32.35
N PRO A 450 -22.25 21.39 33.41
CA PRO A 450 -22.25 22.84 33.37
C PRO A 450 -20.82 23.36 33.36
N TYR A 451 -20.63 24.54 32.78
CA TYR A 451 -19.37 25.25 32.92
C TYR A 451 -19.19 25.69 34.37
N VAL A 452 -18.00 25.54 34.92
CA VAL A 452 -17.62 25.98 36.25
C VAL A 452 -16.51 27.03 36.09
N ASP A 453 -16.62 28.15 36.78
CA ASP A 453 -15.60 29.20 36.72
C ASP A 453 -14.26 28.73 37.30
N MET A 454 -13.16 29.37 36.86
CA MET A 454 -11.81 28.96 37.24
C MET A 454 -11.61 28.91 38.75
N ASP A 455 -12.19 29.87 39.46
CA ASP A 455 -12.06 30.02 40.91
C ASP A 455 -12.91 29.01 41.71
N GLU A 456 -13.76 28.25 41.03
CA GLU A 456 -14.68 27.25 41.63
C GLU A 456 -14.32 25.80 41.27
N ARG A 457 -13.22 25.57 40.54
CA ARG A 457 -12.79 24.26 40.08
C ARG A 457 -11.99 23.48 41.10
#